data_2e18313e88d9e43a96f8912dcfd2f173
#
_entry.id   2e18313e88d9e43a96f8912dcfd2f173
#
_cell.length_a   1.000
_cell.length_b   1.000
_cell.length_c   1.000
_cell.angle_alpha   90.00
_cell.angle_beta   90.00
_cell.angle_gamma   90.00
#
_symmetry.space_group_name_H-M   'P 1'
#
loop_
_entity.id
_entity.type
_entity.pdbx_description
1 polymer ?
#
loop_
_entity_poly.entity_id
_entity_poly.type
_entity_poly.pdbx_seq_one_letter_code
_entity_poly.pdbx_strand_id
1 'polypeptide(L)'
;MDHKKFESLIKQLYSTVNELESMFPGRHFTPDGHMVGSIGESLVADAYGLELMTASNKGFDATSTTGKQIEIKASQARSAAFRSEPEHAIVIKILPDGSFEEIYNGPGSLIWRQFSDKPLPNNGQYQISLNKLKILNEQVVESMRVPRVI
;
A
#
# COMPACT_ATOMS: atom_id res chain seq x y z
N MET A 1 -9.43 14.04 11.73
CA MET A 1 -8.13 14.40 11.12
C MET A 1 -8.36 15.44 10.04
N ASP A 2 -7.43 16.37 9.86
CA ASP A 2 -7.49 17.36 8.77
C ASP A 2 -6.90 16.74 7.49
N HIS A 3 -7.78 16.16 6.66
CA HIS A 3 -7.43 15.48 5.41
C HIS A 3 -6.67 16.38 4.43
N LYS A 4 -7.10 17.64 4.30
CA LYS A 4 -6.46 18.59 3.38
C LYS A 4 -5.04 18.93 3.81
N LYS A 5 -4.84 19.10 5.10
CA LYS A 5 -3.51 19.36 5.67
C LYS A 5 -2.60 18.14 5.48
N PHE A 6 -3.11 16.94 5.74
CA PHE A 6 -2.35 15.70 5.56
C PHE A 6 -1.93 15.53 4.09
N GLU A 7 -2.86 15.63 3.15
CA GLU A 7 -2.56 15.56 1.71
C GLU A 7 -1.52 16.60 1.28
N SER A 8 -1.65 17.83 1.76
CA SER A 8 -0.71 18.91 1.48
C SER A 8 0.70 18.60 1.98
N LEU A 9 0.82 18.04 3.19
CA LEU A 9 2.13 17.69 3.76
C LEU A 9 2.81 16.56 2.98
N ILE A 10 2.07 15.56 2.54
CA ILE A 10 2.63 14.47 1.72
C ILE A 10 3.09 15.01 0.36
N LYS A 11 2.29 15.86 -0.29
CA LYS A 11 2.69 16.52 -1.55
C LYS A 11 3.93 17.39 -1.39
N GLN A 12 4.02 18.12 -0.27
CA GLN A 12 5.20 18.93 0.05
C GLN A 12 6.45 18.07 0.24
N LEU A 13 6.32 16.94 0.93
CA LEU A 13 7.42 15.99 1.11
C LEU A 13 7.97 15.53 -0.25
N TYR A 14 7.12 15.04 -1.15
CA TYR A 14 7.55 14.57 -2.46
C TYR A 14 8.07 15.69 -3.34
N SER A 15 7.52 16.90 -3.25
CA SER A 15 8.06 18.08 -3.92
C SER A 15 9.49 18.39 -3.48
N THR A 16 9.75 18.31 -2.18
CA THR A 16 11.09 18.51 -1.62
C THR A 16 12.06 17.43 -2.09
N VAL A 17 11.62 16.16 -2.12
CA VAL A 17 12.43 15.06 -2.65
C VAL A 17 12.82 15.32 -4.10
N ASN A 18 11.86 15.72 -4.94
CA ASN A 18 12.09 15.99 -6.36
C ASN A 18 13.07 17.14 -6.56
N GLU A 19 12.99 18.19 -5.76
CA GLU A 19 13.96 19.31 -5.81
C GLU A 19 15.37 18.86 -5.42
N LEU A 20 15.51 18.06 -4.35
CA LEU A 20 16.80 17.53 -3.93
C LEU A 20 17.43 16.64 -5.00
N GLU A 21 16.65 15.78 -5.64
CA GLU A 21 17.12 14.91 -6.72
C GLU A 21 17.54 15.72 -7.96
N SER A 22 16.86 16.85 -8.23
CA SER A 22 17.25 17.78 -9.30
C SER A 22 18.58 18.48 -8.99
N MET A 23 18.83 18.82 -7.73
CA MET A 23 20.08 19.46 -7.31
C MET A 23 21.27 18.50 -7.33
N PHE A 24 21.04 17.23 -7.08
CA PHE A 24 22.07 16.19 -7.00
C PHE A 24 21.74 15.02 -7.93
N PRO A 25 21.94 15.18 -9.25
CA PRO A 25 21.64 14.11 -10.22
C PRO A 25 22.36 12.81 -9.88
N GLY A 26 21.62 11.70 -9.91
CA GLY A 26 22.13 10.37 -9.55
C GLY A 26 22.06 10.04 -8.06
N ARG A 27 21.69 10.98 -7.20
CA ARG A 27 21.36 10.71 -5.78
C ARG A 27 19.87 10.46 -5.64
N HIS A 28 19.52 9.58 -4.69
CA HIS A 28 18.14 9.22 -4.41
C HIS A 28 17.73 9.73 -3.03
N PHE A 29 16.70 10.56 -3.00
CA PHE A 29 16.10 11.09 -1.77
C PHE A 29 14.68 10.55 -1.55
N THR A 30 14.22 9.68 -2.44
CA THR A 30 12.90 9.05 -2.34
C THR A 30 12.78 8.27 -1.04
N PRO A 31 11.69 8.43 -0.28
CA PRO A 31 11.47 7.66 0.93
C PRO A 31 11.54 6.16 0.69
N ASP A 32 12.03 5.41 1.65
CA ASP A 32 12.07 3.94 1.63
C ASP A 32 11.77 3.37 3.03
N GLY A 33 11.75 2.04 3.14
CA GLY A 33 11.61 1.33 4.41
C GLY A 33 10.41 1.77 5.24
N HIS A 34 10.65 2.11 6.50
CA HIS A 34 9.61 2.51 7.44
C HIS A 34 8.82 3.75 7.01
N MET A 35 9.49 4.69 6.36
CA MET A 35 8.83 5.93 5.94
C MET A 35 7.78 5.68 4.85
N VAL A 36 8.11 4.85 3.86
CA VAL A 36 7.15 4.46 2.81
C VAL A 36 5.97 3.70 3.41
N GLY A 37 6.23 2.77 4.32
CA GLY A 37 5.18 2.03 5.04
C GLY A 37 4.25 2.98 5.78
N SER A 38 4.79 3.88 6.58
CA SER A 38 4.00 4.84 7.36
C SER A 38 3.19 5.79 6.46
N ILE A 39 3.78 6.28 5.37
CA ILE A 39 3.06 7.11 4.39
C ILE A 39 1.90 6.31 3.78
N GLY A 40 2.15 5.09 3.32
CA GLY A 40 1.15 4.25 2.69
C GLY A 40 0.01 3.88 3.63
N GLU A 41 0.31 3.43 4.84
CA GLU A 41 -0.68 3.10 5.86
C GLU A 41 -1.55 4.32 6.19
N SER A 42 -0.94 5.48 6.34
CA SER A 42 -1.66 6.72 6.66
C SER A 42 -2.55 7.19 5.49
N LEU A 43 -2.04 7.13 4.25
CA LEU A 43 -2.83 7.48 3.05
C LEU A 43 -4.05 6.58 2.89
N VAL A 44 -3.86 5.27 3.07
CA VAL A 44 -4.95 4.29 2.96
C VAL A 44 -5.95 4.45 4.10
N ALA A 45 -5.46 4.58 5.34
CA ALA A 45 -6.35 4.78 6.49
C ALA A 45 -7.22 6.02 6.33
N ASP A 46 -6.63 7.11 5.85
CA ASP A 46 -7.36 8.35 5.60
C ASP A 46 -8.41 8.20 4.49
N ALA A 47 -8.02 7.63 3.36
CA ALA A 47 -8.89 7.50 2.18
C ALA A 47 -10.05 6.52 2.38
N TYR A 48 -9.85 5.48 3.19
CA TYR A 48 -10.82 4.40 3.38
C TYR A 48 -11.48 4.38 4.77
N GLY A 49 -11.16 5.36 5.62
CA GLY A 49 -11.74 5.46 6.96
C GLY A 49 -11.37 4.29 7.86
N LEU A 50 -10.12 3.84 7.81
CA LEU A 50 -9.65 2.69 8.58
C LEU A 50 -9.07 3.14 9.92
N GLU A 51 -9.14 2.24 10.90
CA GLU A 51 -8.44 2.37 12.18
C GLU A 51 -7.09 1.65 12.09
N LEU A 52 -6.00 2.44 12.15
CA LEU A 52 -4.65 1.87 12.14
C LEU A 52 -4.35 1.16 13.45
N MET A 53 -3.70 0.00 13.35
CA MET A 53 -3.11 -0.67 14.49
C MET A 53 -1.83 0.07 14.91
N THR A 54 -1.31 -0.28 16.08
CA THR A 54 0.00 0.22 16.51
C THR A 54 1.07 -0.21 15.50
N ALA A 55 2.08 0.66 15.29
CA ALA A 55 3.20 0.33 14.43
C ALA A 55 3.81 -1.02 14.84
N SER A 56 4.13 -1.85 13.84
CA SER A 56 4.66 -3.20 14.04
C SER A 56 3.65 -4.22 14.61
N ASN A 57 2.35 -3.96 14.51
CA ASN A 57 1.36 -4.98 14.83
C ASN A 57 1.56 -6.21 13.93
N LYS A 58 1.44 -7.40 14.53
CA LYS A 58 1.63 -8.64 13.78
C LYS A 58 0.34 -9.06 13.09
N GLY A 59 0.42 -9.31 11.79
CA GLY A 59 -0.64 -9.94 11.01
C GLY A 59 -1.48 -8.99 10.16
N PHE A 60 -1.68 -7.74 10.56
CA PHE A 60 -2.44 -6.75 9.78
C PHE A 60 -2.16 -5.32 10.24
N ASP A 61 -2.42 -4.35 9.38
CA ASP A 61 -2.08 -2.96 9.62
C ASP A 61 -3.25 -2.11 10.10
N ALA A 62 -4.46 -2.48 9.72
CA ALA A 62 -5.65 -1.69 10.04
C ALA A 62 -6.92 -2.57 10.11
N THR A 63 -7.99 -1.99 10.67
CA THR A 63 -9.33 -2.57 10.64
C THR A 63 -10.31 -1.63 9.96
N SER A 64 -11.24 -2.20 9.21
CA SER A 64 -12.36 -1.46 8.62
C SER A 64 -13.47 -1.24 9.65
N THR A 65 -14.43 -0.39 9.31
CA THR A 65 -15.63 -0.16 10.14
C THR A 65 -16.47 -1.41 10.37
N THR A 66 -16.34 -2.42 9.49
CA THR A 66 -17.01 -3.72 9.61
C THR A 66 -16.17 -4.77 10.34
N GLY A 67 -14.99 -4.39 10.86
CA GLY A 67 -14.10 -5.30 11.58
C GLY A 67 -13.18 -6.14 10.70
N LYS A 68 -13.12 -5.88 9.40
CA LYS A 68 -12.24 -6.61 8.49
C LYS A 68 -10.78 -6.22 8.75
N GLN A 69 -9.89 -7.22 8.88
CA GLN A 69 -8.46 -7.02 9.06
C GLN A 69 -7.79 -6.77 7.71
N ILE A 70 -7.03 -5.69 7.62
CA ILE A 70 -6.49 -5.21 6.35
C ILE A 70 -4.97 -5.12 6.42
N GLU A 71 -4.32 -5.78 5.48
CA GLU A 71 -2.90 -5.60 5.17
C GLU A 71 -2.76 -4.49 4.14
N ILE A 72 -1.92 -3.51 4.42
CA ILE A 72 -1.68 -2.37 3.54
C ILE A 72 -0.30 -2.50 2.92
N LYS A 73 -0.22 -2.43 1.61
CA LYS A 73 1.06 -2.39 0.89
C LYS A 73 1.14 -1.13 0.05
N ALA A 74 2.19 -0.36 0.27
CA ALA A 74 2.50 0.81 -0.53
C ALA A 74 3.77 0.57 -1.32
N SER A 75 3.74 0.85 -2.61
CA SER A 75 4.89 0.71 -3.49
C SER A 75 5.12 1.99 -4.28
N GLN A 76 6.38 2.34 -4.46
CA GLN A 76 6.82 3.37 -5.40
C GLN A 76 7.44 2.75 -6.64
N ALA A 77 7.55 1.41 -6.65
CA ALA A 77 8.17 0.60 -7.69
C ALA A 77 7.13 -0.19 -8.50
N ARG A 78 7.44 -1.42 -8.85
CA ARG A 78 6.62 -2.24 -9.76
C ARG A 78 6.05 -3.49 -9.11
N SER A 79 6.35 -3.74 -7.84
CA SER A 79 5.91 -4.95 -7.14
C SER A 79 5.59 -4.67 -5.68
N ALA A 80 4.88 -5.61 -5.08
CA ALA A 80 4.63 -5.68 -3.65
C ALA A 80 5.00 -7.06 -3.12
N ALA A 81 5.22 -7.18 -1.81
CA ALA A 81 5.65 -8.42 -1.18
C ALA A 81 4.71 -8.83 -0.05
N PHE A 82 4.44 -10.14 0.05
CA PHE A 82 3.57 -10.70 1.07
C PHE A 82 4.27 -11.86 1.79
N ARG A 83 4.21 -11.84 3.14
CA ARG A 83 4.78 -12.89 4.01
C ARG A 83 3.77 -13.97 4.37
N SER A 84 2.49 -13.62 4.39
CA SER A 84 1.39 -14.48 4.79
C SER A 84 0.11 -14.09 4.05
N GLU A 85 -0.90 -14.94 4.11
CA GLU A 85 -2.20 -14.65 3.52
C GLU A 85 -2.97 -13.64 4.38
N PRO A 86 -3.22 -12.41 3.88
CA PRO A 86 -4.07 -11.48 4.60
C PRO A 86 -5.55 -11.82 4.44
N GLU A 87 -6.38 -11.41 5.38
CA GLU A 87 -7.84 -11.49 5.22
C GLU A 87 -8.27 -10.59 4.04
N HIS A 88 -7.81 -9.35 4.06
CA HIS A 88 -8.05 -8.37 3.00
C HIS A 88 -6.77 -7.58 2.75
N ALA A 89 -6.52 -7.21 1.52
CA ALA A 89 -5.38 -6.39 1.15
C ALA A 89 -5.82 -5.13 0.40
N ILE A 90 -5.19 -4.02 0.74
CA ILE A 90 -5.24 -2.80 -0.07
C ILE A 90 -3.80 -2.49 -0.48
N VAL A 91 -3.57 -2.50 -1.78
CA VAL A 91 -2.26 -2.17 -2.36
C VAL A 91 -2.37 -0.88 -3.15
N ILE A 92 -1.47 0.04 -2.85
CA ILE A 92 -1.41 1.34 -3.53
C ILE A 92 -0.04 1.56 -4.17
N LYS A 93 -0.03 2.35 -5.24
CA LYS A 93 1.19 2.92 -5.79
C LYS A 93 1.24 4.41 -5.42
N ILE A 94 2.30 4.82 -4.73
CA ILE A 94 2.54 6.23 -4.45
C ILE A 94 3.22 6.84 -5.68
N LEU A 95 2.66 7.93 -6.16
CA LEU A 95 3.13 8.64 -7.35
C LEU A 95 4.15 9.72 -6.98
N PRO A 96 4.94 10.22 -7.95
CA PRO A 96 5.99 11.20 -7.68
C PRO A 96 5.52 12.53 -7.07
N ASP A 97 4.24 12.86 -7.21
CA ASP A 97 3.63 14.06 -6.60
C ASP A 97 3.06 13.83 -5.19
N GLY A 98 3.21 12.61 -4.65
CA GLY A 98 2.68 12.24 -3.33
C GLY A 98 1.21 11.80 -3.34
N SER A 99 0.54 11.81 -4.49
CA SER A 99 -0.76 11.16 -4.64
C SER A 99 -0.60 9.66 -4.76
N PHE A 100 -1.69 8.91 -4.77
CA PHE A 100 -1.62 7.47 -4.94
C PHE A 100 -2.71 6.93 -5.86
N GLU A 101 -2.41 5.77 -6.44
CA GLU A 101 -3.32 4.98 -7.25
C GLU A 101 -3.65 3.67 -6.49
N GLU A 102 -4.93 3.32 -6.39
CA GLU A 102 -5.33 2.00 -5.90
C GLU A 102 -4.97 0.94 -6.94
N ILE A 103 -4.19 -0.04 -6.55
CA ILE A 103 -3.78 -1.16 -7.40
C ILE A 103 -4.65 -2.38 -7.15
N TYR A 104 -4.93 -2.67 -5.87
CA TYR A 104 -5.73 -3.81 -5.45
C TYR A 104 -6.51 -3.47 -4.19
N ASN A 105 -7.76 -3.92 -4.14
CA ASN A 105 -8.62 -3.78 -2.97
C ASN A 105 -9.57 -4.97 -2.95
N GLY A 106 -9.20 -5.99 -2.18
CA GLY A 106 -9.98 -7.23 -2.19
C GLY A 106 -9.46 -8.30 -1.23
N PRO A 107 -10.07 -9.50 -1.29
CA PRO A 107 -9.65 -10.62 -0.45
C PRO A 107 -8.18 -11.00 -0.66
N GLY A 108 -7.47 -11.26 0.43
CA GLY A 108 -6.09 -11.72 0.37
C GLY A 108 -5.91 -13.08 -0.30
N SER A 109 -6.94 -13.90 -0.29
CA SER A 109 -6.93 -15.22 -0.92
C SER A 109 -6.66 -15.20 -2.41
N LEU A 110 -7.15 -14.21 -3.16
CA LEU A 110 -6.88 -14.07 -4.59
C LEU A 110 -5.39 -13.85 -4.86
N ILE A 111 -4.75 -13.05 -4.02
CA ILE A 111 -3.30 -12.80 -4.12
C ILE A 111 -2.53 -14.06 -3.72
N TRP A 112 -2.88 -14.65 -2.57
CA TRP A 112 -2.14 -15.77 -1.99
C TRP A 112 -2.16 -17.01 -2.87
N ARG A 113 -3.25 -17.27 -3.59
CA ARG A 113 -3.35 -18.37 -4.56
C ARG A 113 -2.29 -18.29 -5.66
N GLN A 114 -1.78 -17.12 -5.99
CA GLN A 114 -0.76 -16.94 -7.00
C GLN A 114 0.59 -17.56 -6.58
N PHE A 115 0.77 -17.85 -5.31
CA PHE A 115 2.01 -18.39 -4.74
C PHE A 115 1.93 -19.90 -4.42
N SER A 116 0.79 -20.55 -4.63
CA SER A 116 0.52 -21.94 -4.18
C SER A 116 1.53 -22.96 -4.68
N ASP A 117 2.06 -22.81 -5.90
CA ASP A 117 3.01 -23.72 -6.52
C ASP A 117 4.46 -23.22 -6.43
N LYS A 118 4.70 -22.15 -5.68
CA LYS A 118 6.01 -21.52 -5.59
C LYS A 118 6.69 -21.84 -4.26
N PRO A 119 7.99 -22.22 -4.28
CA PRO A 119 8.74 -22.38 -3.03
C PRO A 119 8.88 -21.03 -2.34
N LEU A 120 8.86 -21.04 -0.99
CA LEU A 120 9.04 -19.84 -0.21
C LEU A 120 10.43 -19.26 -0.47
N PRO A 121 10.55 -17.98 -0.88
CA PRO A 121 11.84 -17.34 -1.05
C PRO A 121 12.62 -17.26 0.26
N ASN A 122 13.96 -17.16 0.17
CA ASN A 122 14.84 -17.14 1.32
C ASN A 122 14.53 -16.02 2.32
N ASN A 123 14.05 -14.86 1.83
CA ASN A 123 13.67 -13.73 2.71
C ASN A 123 12.27 -13.87 3.33
N GLY A 124 11.56 -14.98 3.08
CA GLY A 124 10.23 -15.23 3.63
C GLY A 124 9.10 -14.44 2.97
N GLN A 125 9.35 -13.80 1.82
CA GLN A 125 8.36 -12.97 1.13
C GLN A 125 8.16 -13.43 -0.31
N TYR A 126 6.88 -13.51 -0.74
CA TYR A 126 6.53 -13.66 -2.14
C TYR A 126 6.37 -12.29 -2.79
N GLN A 127 7.00 -12.10 -3.94
CA GLN A 127 6.85 -10.90 -4.76
C GLN A 127 5.74 -11.08 -5.78
N ILE A 128 4.95 -10.04 -5.99
CA ILE A 128 3.93 -10.00 -7.04
C ILE A 128 3.98 -8.64 -7.72
N SER A 129 3.90 -8.62 -9.06
CA SER A 129 3.91 -7.37 -9.79
C SER A 129 2.62 -6.57 -9.59
N LEU A 130 2.72 -5.25 -9.62
CA LEU A 130 1.53 -4.38 -9.57
C LEU A 130 0.60 -4.64 -10.76
N ASN A 131 1.16 -4.95 -11.95
CA ASN A 131 0.36 -5.29 -13.13
C ASN A 131 -0.48 -6.55 -12.89
N LYS A 132 0.10 -7.58 -12.28
CA LYS A 132 -0.65 -8.80 -11.92
C LYS A 132 -1.74 -8.50 -10.90
N LEU A 133 -1.44 -7.67 -9.90
CA LEU A 133 -2.43 -7.24 -8.91
C LEU A 133 -3.59 -6.48 -9.56
N LYS A 134 -3.33 -5.62 -10.54
CA LYS A 134 -4.39 -4.92 -11.29
C LYS A 134 -5.32 -5.92 -12.00
N ILE A 135 -4.75 -6.96 -12.62
CA ILE A 135 -5.55 -8.01 -13.28
C ILE A 135 -6.41 -8.74 -12.24
N LEU A 136 -5.85 -9.12 -11.11
CA LEU A 136 -6.60 -9.75 -10.02
C LEU A 136 -7.70 -8.81 -9.48
N ASN A 137 -7.41 -7.52 -9.40
CA ASN A 137 -8.36 -6.52 -8.92
C ASN A 137 -9.64 -6.45 -9.78
N GLU A 138 -9.51 -6.70 -11.08
CA GLU A 138 -10.68 -6.77 -11.99
C GLU A 138 -11.62 -7.90 -11.64
N GLN A 139 -11.15 -8.96 -10.99
CA GLN A 139 -11.95 -10.11 -10.55
C GLN A 139 -12.68 -9.85 -9.22
N VAL A 140 -12.32 -8.80 -8.50
CA VAL A 140 -12.94 -8.48 -7.20
C VAL A 140 -14.28 -7.81 -7.44
N VAL A 141 -15.36 -8.42 -6.93
CA VAL A 141 -16.69 -7.82 -6.99
C VAL A 141 -16.79 -6.64 -6.03
N GLU A 142 -17.63 -5.67 -6.37
CA GLU A 142 -17.74 -4.41 -5.61
C GLU A 142 -18.07 -4.63 -4.13
N SER A 143 -18.96 -5.59 -3.83
CA SER A 143 -19.35 -5.94 -2.46
C SER A 143 -18.20 -6.45 -1.59
N MET A 144 -17.10 -6.91 -2.20
CA MET A 144 -15.91 -7.41 -1.50
C MET A 144 -14.86 -6.32 -1.27
N ARG A 145 -15.04 -5.14 -1.86
CA ARG A 145 -14.11 -4.02 -1.70
C ARG A 145 -14.41 -3.25 -0.41
N VAL A 146 -13.38 -2.64 0.14
CA VAL A 146 -13.54 -1.61 1.18
C VAL A 146 -13.80 -0.28 0.45
N PRO A 147 -14.91 0.40 0.70
CA PRO A 147 -15.22 1.64 0.00
C PRO A 147 -14.33 2.79 0.45
N ARG A 148 -13.95 3.65 -0.50
CA ARG A 148 -13.31 4.93 -0.15
C ARG A 148 -14.34 5.85 0.48
N VAL A 149 -13.87 6.66 1.44
CA VAL A 149 -14.69 7.67 2.14
C VAL A 149 -14.35 9.10 1.72
N ILE A 150 -13.21 9.28 1.07
CA ILE A 150 -12.79 10.55 0.47
C ILE A 150 -12.07 10.33 -0.87
#